data_ccddb04630f31b083671915aa0391a87
#
_entry.id   ccddb04630f31b083671915aa0391a87
#
_cell.length_a   1.000
_cell.length_b   1.000
_cell.length_c   1.000
_cell.angle_alpha   90.00
_cell.angle_beta   90.00
_cell.angle_gamma   90.00
#
_symmetry.space_group_name_H-M   'P 1'
#
loop_
_entity.id
_entity.type
_entity.pdbx_description
1 polymer ?
#
loop_
_entity_poly.entity_id
_entity_poly.type
_entity_poly.pdbx_seq_one_letter_code
_entity_poly.pdbx_strand_id
1 'polypeptide(L)'
;PKKTLTYNQSQLLETIGEGGNQNFQDDNLIEKENEIFKVGLLLPLSGEFYQIGQSLLNSSQLALEKTKNKNLKFYLVDTGKEDELYQNISYLVNSDIDLILGPVFTNSVLKVREYLRDENIPIITFSNNSDISDQNLYVFGLTIEDELSKIYEYSYNRGITKFAVIVPDNKYGNKVKNEINKFHNLNYNTSSQFILYPTQDTDYY
;
A
#
# COMPACT_ATOMS: atom_id res chain seq x y z
N PRO A 1 9.40 23.25 11.39
CA PRO A 1 8.13 22.76 11.90
C PRO A 1 7.30 22.29 10.70
N LYS A 2 7.22 20.97 10.52
CA LYS A 2 6.46 20.36 9.44
C LYS A 2 4.97 20.60 9.68
N LYS A 3 4.26 21.22 8.74
CA LYS A 3 2.80 21.39 8.79
C LYS A 3 2.15 20.09 8.35
N THR A 4 1.41 19.46 9.26
CA THR A 4 0.53 18.32 8.99
C THR A 4 -0.65 18.82 8.15
N LEU A 5 -0.81 18.30 6.93
CA LEU A 5 -2.00 18.52 6.11
C LEU A 5 -3.11 17.60 6.63
N THR A 6 -3.94 18.10 7.53
CA THR A 6 -5.23 17.49 7.85
C THR A 6 -6.26 17.96 6.84
N TYR A 7 -6.63 17.11 5.90
CA TYR A 7 -7.82 17.32 5.05
C TYR A 7 -9.06 17.02 5.88
N ASN A 8 -9.83 18.06 6.16
CA ASN A 8 -11.11 17.94 6.86
C ASN A 8 -12.23 17.74 5.81
N GLN A 9 -12.92 16.60 5.85
CA GLN A 9 -14.02 16.25 4.92
C GLN A 9 -15.16 17.28 4.90
N SER A 10 -15.30 18.10 5.92
CA SER A 10 -16.29 19.16 5.99
C SER A 10 -16.05 20.34 5.01
N GLN A 11 -14.82 20.56 4.58
CA GLN A 11 -14.50 21.63 3.62
C GLN A 11 -14.81 21.26 2.15
N LEU A 12 -14.99 19.99 1.85
CA LEU A 12 -15.34 19.51 0.50
C LEU A 12 -16.84 19.64 0.20
N LEU A 13 -17.68 19.75 1.21
CA LEU A 13 -19.14 19.84 1.06
C LEU A 13 -19.67 21.28 0.95
N GLU A 14 -18.90 22.29 1.36
CA GLU A 14 -19.29 23.71 1.25
C GLU A 14 -19.04 24.31 -0.14
N THR A 15 -18.31 23.65 -1.01
CA THR A 15 -17.98 24.18 -2.36
C THR A 15 -19.05 23.86 -3.41
N ILE A 16 -20.13 23.16 -3.07
CA ILE A 16 -21.19 22.72 -4.03
C ILE A 16 -22.55 23.43 -3.79
N GLY A 17 -22.63 24.38 -2.89
CA GLY A 17 -23.88 25.06 -2.58
C GLY A 17 -23.78 26.58 -2.61
N GLU A 18 -24.54 27.16 -3.52
CA GLU A 18 -25.04 28.56 -3.59
C GLU A 18 -24.14 29.59 -4.28
N GLY A 19 -24.65 30.01 -5.43
CA GLY A 19 -24.25 31.22 -6.14
C GLY A 19 -24.51 32.47 -5.33
N GLY A 20 -23.46 33.25 -5.12
CA GLY A 20 -23.53 34.59 -4.56
C GLY A 20 -22.27 35.35 -4.92
N ASN A 21 -22.41 36.32 -5.84
CA ASN A 21 -21.41 37.32 -6.18
C ASN A 21 -20.82 37.96 -4.93
N GLN A 22 -19.60 37.67 -4.57
CA GLN A 22 -18.78 38.58 -3.77
C GLN A 22 -17.36 38.60 -4.35
N ASN A 23 -16.98 39.79 -4.80
CA ASN A 23 -15.60 40.13 -5.15
C ASN A 23 -14.72 39.99 -3.90
N PHE A 24 -14.03 38.91 -3.79
CA PHE A 24 -12.83 38.80 -2.92
C PHE A 24 -11.62 39.12 -3.79
N GLN A 25 -11.11 40.34 -3.62
CA GLN A 25 -9.71 40.61 -3.96
C GLN A 25 -8.86 39.86 -2.98
N ASP A 26 -8.42 38.68 -3.37
CA ASP A 26 -7.46 37.86 -2.61
C ASP A 26 -6.06 38.19 -3.11
N ASP A 27 -5.51 39.32 -2.60
CA ASP A 27 -4.16 39.81 -2.91
C ASP A 27 -3.05 39.01 -2.24
N ASN A 28 -3.30 37.74 -1.86
CA ASN A 28 -2.30 36.87 -1.23
C ASN A 28 -2.29 35.44 -1.80
N LEU A 29 -2.51 35.26 -3.09
CA LEU A 29 -2.01 34.07 -3.78
C LEU A 29 -0.50 34.28 -4.00
N ILE A 30 0.28 34.09 -2.94
CA ILE A 30 1.68 33.72 -3.11
C ILE A 30 1.66 32.45 -3.96
N GLU A 31 2.01 32.58 -5.23
CA GLU A 31 2.38 31.44 -6.07
C GLU A 31 3.39 30.62 -5.26
N LYS A 32 2.95 29.51 -4.65
CA LYS A 32 3.88 28.52 -4.13
C LYS A 32 4.69 28.09 -5.35
N GLU A 33 5.93 28.54 -5.42
CA GLU A 33 6.91 28.02 -6.37
C GLU A 33 6.71 26.51 -6.44
N ASN A 34 6.68 25.96 -7.65
CA ASN A 34 6.41 24.59 -8.00
C ASN A 34 7.39 23.64 -7.26
N GLU A 35 7.10 23.35 -6.00
CA GLU A 35 7.91 22.45 -5.19
C GLU A 35 7.75 21.04 -5.77
N ILE A 36 8.86 20.43 -6.18
CA ILE A 36 8.88 19.10 -6.77
C ILE A 36 8.65 18.09 -5.65
N PHE A 37 7.57 17.34 -5.72
CA PHE A 37 7.28 16.21 -4.83
C PHE A 37 8.11 15.00 -5.29
N LYS A 38 9.00 14.53 -4.41
CA LYS A 38 9.99 13.50 -4.70
C LYS A 38 9.53 12.17 -4.13
N VAL A 39 9.41 11.16 -4.97
CA VAL A 39 8.93 9.82 -4.59
C VAL A 39 10.02 8.79 -4.85
N GLY A 40 10.44 8.08 -3.81
CA GLY A 40 11.26 6.88 -3.93
C GLY A 40 10.39 5.71 -4.40
N LEU A 41 10.63 5.19 -5.59
CA LEU A 41 9.89 4.04 -6.14
C LEU A 41 10.74 2.78 -6.00
N LEU A 42 10.37 1.90 -5.05
CA LEU A 42 11.12 0.72 -4.66
C LEU A 42 10.47 -0.52 -5.25
N LEU A 43 11.09 -1.09 -6.28
CA LEU A 43 10.55 -2.22 -7.05
C LEU A 43 11.59 -3.32 -7.25
N PRO A 44 11.19 -4.60 -7.35
CA PRO A 44 12.10 -5.69 -7.69
C PRO A 44 12.40 -5.68 -9.20
N LEU A 45 13.43 -4.91 -9.61
CA LEU A 45 13.77 -4.73 -11.03
C LEU A 45 14.83 -5.72 -11.53
N SER A 46 15.34 -6.56 -10.65
CA SER A 46 16.24 -7.67 -10.95
C SER A 46 15.84 -8.94 -10.18
N GLY A 47 16.51 -10.06 -10.49
CA GLY A 47 16.24 -11.35 -9.85
C GLY A 47 14.93 -11.99 -10.31
N GLU A 48 14.43 -12.92 -9.49
CA GLU A 48 13.28 -13.77 -9.82
C GLU A 48 11.99 -12.99 -10.10
N PHE A 49 11.78 -11.92 -9.38
CA PHE A 49 10.54 -11.13 -9.43
C PHE A 49 10.60 -9.92 -10.37
N TYR A 50 11.61 -9.84 -11.24
CA TYR A 50 11.82 -8.68 -12.11
C TYR A 50 10.61 -8.34 -12.98
N GLN A 51 9.82 -9.35 -13.41
CA GLN A 51 8.63 -9.14 -14.24
C GLN A 51 7.54 -8.34 -13.49
N ILE A 52 7.38 -8.60 -12.19
CA ILE A 52 6.46 -7.86 -11.33
C ILE A 52 6.94 -6.40 -11.22
N GLY A 53 8.21 -6.20 -10.92
CA GLY A 53 8.81 -4.88 -10.82
C GLY A 53 8.69 -4.08 -12.12
N GLN A 54 8.95 -4.70 -13.26
CA GLN A 54 8.83 -4.08 -14.56
C GLN A 54 7.38 -3.68 -14.88
N SER A 55 6.41 -4.51 -14.52
CA SER A 55 4.98 -4.21 -14.72
C SER A 55 4.53 -3.01 -13.89
N LEU A 56 4.98 -2.94 -12.63
CA LEU A 56 4.70 -1.81 -11.75
C LEU A 56 5.41 -0.53 -12.22
N LEU A 57 6.65 -0.63 -12.69
CA LEU A 57 7.38 0.49 -13.28
C LEU A 57 6.65 1.05 -14.50
N ASN A 58 6.26 0.19 -15.43
CA ASN A 58 5.52 0.61 -16.63
C ASN A 58 4.19 1.28 -16.26
N SER A 59 3.48 0.74 -15.26
CA SER A 59 2.23 1.32 -14.76
C SER A 59 2.45 2.70 -14.14
N SER A 60 3.53 2.86 -13.38
CA SER A 60 3.90 4.14 -12.74
C SER A 60 4.27 5.20 -13.79
N GLN A 61 5.02 4.81 -14.83
CA GLN A 61 5.37 5.70 -15.95
C GLN A 61 4.12 6.14 -16.72
N LEU A 62 3.21 5.20 -17.02
CA LEU A 62 1.95 5.50 -17.70
C LEU A 62 1.06 6.44 -16.86
N ALA A 63 1.00 6.23 -15.54
CA ALA A 63 0.26 7.10 -14.63
C ALA A 63 0.85 8.52 -14.62
N LEU A 64 2.17 8.64 -14.56
CA LEU A 64 2.86 9.92 -14.58
C LEU A 64 2.63 10.67 -15.91
N GLU A 65 2.69 9.96 -17.03
CA GLU A 65 2.41 10.53 -18.36
C GLU A 65 0.94 11.00 -18.47
N LYS A 66 0.01 10.18 -17.98
CA LYS A 66 -1.43 10.47 -18.02
C LYS A 66 -1.82 11.67 -17.16
N THR A 67 -1.23 11.80 -15.99
CA THR A 67 -1.51 12.94 -15.08
C THR A 67 -0.88 14.23 -15.55
N LYS A 68 0.17 14.17 -16.41
CA LYS A 68 0.95 15.33 -16.86
C LYS A 68 1.48 16.20 -15.72
N ASN A 69 1.62 15.62 -14.52
CA ASN A 69 2.10 16.34 -13.35
C ASN A 69 3.62 16.56 -13.46
N LYS A 70 4.04 17.79 -13.70
CA LYS A 70 5.46 18.17 -13.81
C LYS A 70 6.15 18.31 -12.45
N ASN A 71 5.38 18.36 -11.37
CA ASN A 71 5.90 18.57 -10.01
C ASN A 71 6.09 17.24 -9.27
N LEU A 72 5.98 16.09 -9.95
CA LEU A 72 6.21 14.77 -9.38
C LEU A 72 7.45 14.15 -10.02
N LYS A 73 8.40 13.70 -9.18
CA LYS A 73 9.64 13.07 -9.63
C LYS A 73 9.84 11.73 -8.94
N PHE A 74 10.06 10.67 -9.73
CA PHE A 74 10.40 9.35 -9.22
C PHE A 74 11.92 9.14 -9.12
N TYR A 75 12.34 8.55 -8.00
CA TYR A 75 13.68 8.04 -7.76
C TYR A 75 13.58 6.52 -7.64
N LEU A 76 14.11 5.83 -8.63
CA LEU A 76 13.95 4.38 -8.77
C LEU A 76 15.02 3.64 -7.99
N VAL A 77 14.60 2.63 -7.21
CA VAL A 77 15.48 1.72 -6.46
C VAL A 77 15.09 0.28 -6.77
N ASP A 78 16.09 -0.52 -7.11
CA ASP A 78 15.93 -1.96 -7.33
C ASP A 78 16.02 -2.72 -6.00
N THR A 79 14.91 -3.27 -5.54
CA THR A 79 14.86 -4.09 -4.32
C THR A 79 15.30 -5.54 -4.54
N GLY A 80 15.53 -5.96 -5.78
CA GLY A 80 16.11 -7.26 -6.10
C GLY A 80 17.63 -7.34 -5.85
N LYS A 81 18.29 -6.18 -5.66
CA LYS A 81 19.70 -6.06 -5.34
C LYS A 81 19.89 -5.77 -3.83
N GLU A 82 19.82 -6.79 -3.02
CA GLU A 82 19.87 -6.63 -1.56
C GLU A 82 21.16 -5.98 -1.06
N ASP A 83 22.29 -6.28 -1.68
CA ASP A 83 23.62 -5.76 -1.29
C ASP A 83 23.72 -4.23 -1.52
N GLU A 84 22.98 -3.69 -2.48
CA GLU A 84 22.97 -2.24 -2.80
C GLU A 84 21.84 -1.49 -2.05
N LEU A 85 20.92 -2.21 -1.41
CA LEU A 85 19.68 -1.61 -0.88
C LEU A 85 19.98 -0.52 0.15
N TYR A 86 20.90 -0.76 1.09
CA TYR A 86 21.26 0.22 2.11
C TYR A 86 21.79 1.54 1.50
N GLN A 87 22.72 1.42 0.54
CA GLN A 87 23.30 2.59 -0.11
C GLN A 87 22.25 3.38 -0.89
N ASN A 88 21.34 2.67 -1.57
CA ASN A 88 20.27 3.28 -2.34
C ASN A 88 19.24 3.99 -1.42
N ILE A 89 18.90 3.41 -0.26
CA ILE A 89 18.03 4.07 0.72
C ILE A 89 18.72 5.32 1.31
N SER A 90 20.01 5.23 1.65
CA SER A 90 20.76 6.39 2.12
C SER A 90 20.81 7.51 1.07
N TYR A 91 20.93 7.16 -0.21
CA TYR A 91 20.83 8.14 -1.29
C TYR A 91 19.45 8.81 -1.36
N LEU A 92 18.36 8.05 -1.18
CA LEU A 92 17.01 8.60 -1.14
C LEU A 92 16.83 9.60 0.01
N VAL A 93 17.29 9.24 1.21
CA VAL A 93 17.24 10.12 2.40
C VAL A 93 17.99 11.44 2.12
N ASN A 94 19.22 11.35 1.59
CA ASN A 94 20.02 12.53 1.24
C ASN A 94 19.43 13.36 0.08
N SER A 95 18.50 12.80 -0.68
CA SER A 95 17.81 13.48 -1.78
C SER A 95 16.52 14.19 -1.33
N ASP A 96 16.23 14.21 -0.01
CA ASP A 96 15.01 14.78 0.58
C ASP A 96 13.73 14.19 -0.04
N ILE A 97 13.61 12.86 -0.01
CA ILE A 97 12.42 12.15 -0.51
C ILE A 97 11.21 12.43 0.40
N ASP A 98 10.07 12.77 -0.21
CA ASP A 98 8.83 13.07 0.51
C ASP A 98 8.01 11.83 0.83
N LEU A 99 8.11 10.78 -0.02
CA LEU A 99 7.33 9.56 0.08
C LEU A 99 8.09 8.38 -0.53
N ILE A 100 7.90 7.20 0.02
CA ILE A 100 8.32 5.93 -0.59
C ILE A 100 7.10 5.16 -1.06
N LEU A 101 7.09 4.73 -2.34
CA LEU A 101 6.16 3.77 -2.91
C LEU A 101 6.85 2.42 -3.11
N GLY A 102 6.28 1.37 -2.58
CA GLY A 102 6.92 0.07 -2.44
C GLY A 102 7.55 -0.06 -1.04
N PRO A 103 8.38 -1.09 -0.81
CA PRO A 103 8.59 -2.27 -1.65
C PRO A 103 7.34 -3.14 -1.83
N VAL A 104 7.48 -4.18 -2.68
CA VAL A 104 6.39 -5.12 -2.97
C VAL A 104 6.32 -6.22 -1.90
N PHE A 105 7.47 -6.75 -1.50
CA PHE A 105 7.54 -7.92 -0.61
C PHE A 105 7.83 -7.54 0.84
N THR A 106 7.15 -8.22 1.77
CA THR A 106 7.25 -7.99 3.21
C THR A 106 8.71 -7.95 3.71
N ASN A 107 9.56 -8.88 3.28
CA ASN A 107 10.97 -8.91 3.70
C ASN A 107 11.73 -7.65 3.31
N SER A 108 11.51 -7.16 2.09
CA SER A 108 12.12 -5.91 1.62
C SER A 108 11.56 -4.70 2.38
N VAL A 109 10.26 -4.70 2.70
CA VAL A 109 9.63 -3.64 3.53
C VAL A 109 10.29 -3.55 4.90
N LEU A 110 10.47 -4.69 5.56
CA LEU A 110 11.08 -4.73 6.91
C LEU A 110 12.52 -4.22 6.89
N LYS A 111 13.30 -4.57 5.86
CA LYS A 111 14.67 -4.05 5.69
C LYS A 111 14.69 -2.55 5.46
N VAL A 112 13.85 -2.05 4.54
CA VAL A 112 13.75 -0.61 4.24
C VAL A 112 13.33 0.16 5.48
N ARG A 113 12.36 -0.34 6.24
CA ARG A 113 11.91 0.27 7.48
C ARG A 113 13.00 0.32 8.54
N GLU A 114 13.81 -0.73 8.65
CA GLU A 114 14.96 -0.74 9.57
C GLU A 114 15.96 0.38 9.21
N TYR A 115 16.26 0.57 7.94
CA TYR A 115 17.16 1.62 7.47
C TYR A 115 16.60 3.02 7.66
N LEU A 116 15.26 3.18 7.66
CA LEU A 116 14.57 4.44 7.82
C LEU A 116 14.06 4.67 9.26
N ARG A 117 14.53 3.90 10.23
CA ARG A 117 14.03 3.94 11.62
C ARG A 117 14.01 5.35 12.22
N ASP A 118 15.05 6.13 11.94
CA ASP A 118 15.23 7.47 12.48
C ASP A 118 14.70 8.57 11.54
N GLU A 119 14.14 8.16 10.39
CA GLU A 119 13.60 9.06 9.37
C GLU A 119 12.07 9.09 9.42
N ASN A 120 11.51 10.27 9.26
CA ASN A 120 10.05 10.45 9.23
C ASN A 120 9.51 10.47 7.79
N ILE A 121 9.94 9.51 6.96
CA ILE A 121 9.50 9.37 5.56
C ILE A 121 8.35 8.35 5.52
N PRO A 122 7.16 8.72 5.04
CA PRO A 122 6.05 7.78 4.90
C PRO A 122 6.33 6.74 3.82
N ILE A 123 5.91 5.50 4.07
CA ILE A 123 6.05 4.37 3.15
C ILE A 123 4.65 3.85 2.81
N ILE A 124 4.33 3.75 1.53
CA ILE A 124 3.16 3.02 1.02
C ILE A 124 3.68 1.76 0.33
N THR A 125 3.53 0.61 0.98
CA THR A 125 3.97 -0.68 0.43
C THR A 125 2.86 -1.37 -0.36
N PHE A 126 3.26 -2.16 -1.36
CA PHE A 126 2.37 -3.06 -2.09
C PHE A 126 2.29 -4.47 -1.48
N SER A 127 2.86 -4.67 -0.29
CA SER A 127 2.75 -5.92 0.45
C SER A 127 1.28 -6.26 0.75
N ASN A 128 0.96 -7.54 0.77
CA ASN A 128 -0.34 -8.04 1.20
C ASN A 128 -0.39 -8.38 2.70
N ASN A 129 0.67 -8.11 3.43
CA ASN A 129 0.75 -8.36 4.87
C ASN A 129 0.32 -7.12 5.67
N SER A 130 -0.90 -7.12 6.17
CA SER A 130 -1.46 -6.04 7.00
C SER A 130 -0.76 -5.87 8.35
N ASP A 131 -0.13 -6.94 8.88
CA ASP A 131 0.48 -6.95 10.20
C ASP A 131 1.71 -6.03 10.33
N ILE A 132 2.28 -5.60 9.18
CA ILE A 132 3.45 -4.71 9.15
C ILE A 132 3.11 -3.23 9.18
N SER A 133 1.83 -2.88 9.08
CA SER A 133 1.40 -1.48 9.08
C SER A 133 1.67 -0.78 10.42
N ASP A 134 2.06 0.48 10.36
CA ASP A 134 2.22 1.34 11.54
C ASP A 134 2.01 2.82 11.20
N GLN A 135 2.45 3.72 12.09
CA GLN A 135 2.21 5.16 11.97
C GLN A 135 2.72 5.78 10.65
N ASN A 136 3.85 5.28 10.12
CA ASN A 136 4.47 5.78 8.87
C ASN A 136 4.53 4.73 7.76
N LEU A 137 3.98 3.54 7.98
CA LEU A 137 3.95 2.44 7.03
C LEU A 137 2.52 2.02 6.72
N TYR A 138 2.09 2.32 5.51
CA TYR A 138 0.75 2.04 5.00
C TYR A 138 0.80 0.87 4.02
N VAL A 139 -0.05 -0.12 4.24
CA VAL A 139 -0.19 -1.26 3.33
C VAL A 139 -1.26 -0.96 2.29
N PHE A 140 -0.86 -0.95 1.02
CA PHE A 140 -1.72 -0.76 -0.15
C PHE A 140 -1.64 -2.01 -1.04
N GLY A 141 -2.04 -3.14 -0.49
CA GLY A 141 -2.10 -4.44 -1.16
C GLY A 141 -3.47 -5.08 -0.96
N LEU A 142 -3.73 -6.15 -1.71
CA LEU A 142 -4.89 -6.99 -1.47
C LEU A 142 -4.59 -7.88 -0.25
N THR A 143 -5.15 -7.50 0.88
CA THR A 143 -4.95 -8.25 2.12
C THR A 143 -5.92 -9.43 2.20
N ILE A 144 -5.51 -10.51 2.88
CA ILE A 144 -6.37 -11.68 3.10
C ILE A 144 -7.64 -11.26 3.84
N GLU A 145 -7.51 -10.35 4.78
CA GLU A 145 -8.60 -9.82 5.60
C GLU A 145 -9.68 -9.15 4.72
N ASP A 146 -9.26 -8.28 3.80
CA ASP A 146 -10.16 -7.57 2.90
C ASP A 146 -10.85 -8.52 1.91
N GLU A 147 -10.09 -9.44 1.31
CA GLU A 147 -10.62 -10.43 0.37
C GLU A 147 -11.66 -11.34 1.05
N LEU A 148 -11.32 -11.89 2.20
CA LEU A 148 -12.24 -12.76 2.95
C LEU A 148 -13.47 -11.99 3.44
N SER A 149 -13.29 -10.76 3.91
CA SER A 149 -14.41 -9.90 4.31
C SER A 149 -15.43 -9.76 3.20
N LYS A 150 -14.97 -9.46 1.98
CA LYS A 150 -15.84 -9.32 0.81
C LYS A 150 -16.52 -10.63 0.41
N ILE A 151 -15.82 -11.76 0.46
CA ILE A 151 -16.39 -13.07 0.16
C ILE A 151 -17.49 -13.42 1.17
N TYR A 152 -17.23 -13.20 2.47
CA TYR A 152 -18.20 -13.50 3.52
C TYR A 152 -19.40 -12.55 3.48
N GLU A 153 -19.21 -11.26 3.30
CA GLU A 153 -20.30 -10.28 3.13
C GLU A 153 -21.22 -10.66 1.96
N TYR A 154 -20.63 -10.97 0.81
CA TYR A 154 -21.37 -11.40 -0.38
C TYR A 154 -22.17 -12.67 -0.13
N SER A 155 -21.55 -13.66 0.51
CA SER A 155 -22.17 -14.97 0.79
C SER A 155 -23.29 -14.84 1.81
N TYR A 156 -23.07 -14.07 2.88
CA TYR A 156 -24.06 -13.82 3.92
C TYR A 156 -25.32 -13.15 3.36
N ASN A 157 -25.17 -12.13 2.52
CA ASN A 157 -26.29 -11.46 1.86
C ASN A 157 -27.12 -12.39 0.96
N ARG A 158 -26.59 -13.55 0.59
CA ARG A 158 -27.27 -14.61 -0.18
C ARG A 158 -27.75 -15.78 0.67
N GLY A 159 -27.64 -15.70 1.98
CA GLY A 159 -28.04 -16.75 2.91
C GLY A 159 -27.11 -17.97 2.93
N ILE A 160 -25.89 -17.85 2.38
CA ILE A 160 -24.89 -18.92 2.41
C ILE A 160 -24.20 -18.89 3.77
N THR A 161 -24.31 -20.00 4.52
CA THR A 161 -23.78 -20.08 5.89
C THR A 161 -22.77 -21.21 6.09
N LYS A 162 -22.58 -22.07 5.08
CA LYS A 162 -21.65 -23.21 5.14
C LYS A 162 -20.64 -23.12 4.02
N PHE A 163 -19.35 -23.23 4.37
CA PHE A 163 -18.25 -23.08 3.44
C PHE A 163 -17.35 -24.33 3.45
N ALA A 164 -16.86 -24.70 2.28
CA ALA A 164 -15.69 -25.56 2.13
C ALA A 164 -14.51 -24.66 1.74
N VAL A 165 -13.45 -24.69 2.53
CA VAL A 165 -12.28 -23.83 2.34
C VAL A 165 -11.08 -24.71 2.03
N ILE A 166 -10.54 -24.56 0.83
CA ILE A 166 -9.38 -25.30 0.35
C ILE A 166 -8.17 -24.36 0.43
N VAL A 167 -7.20 -24.69 1.27
CA VAL A 167 -6.01 -23.85 1.51
C VAL A 167 -4.74 -24.68 1.53
N PRO A 168 -3.59 -24.10 1.19
CA PRO A 168 -2.30 -24.78 1.29
C PRO A 168 -1.94 -25.06 2.75
N ASP A 169 -1.22 -26.15 2.98
CA ASP A 169 -0.68 -26.49 4.31
C ASP A 169 0.65 -25.75 4.54
N ASN A 170 0.56 -24.44 4.75
CA ASN A 170 1.70 -23.55 5.02
C ASN A 170 1.27 -22.33 5.85
N LYS A 171 2.16 -21.35 6.03
CA LYS A 171 1.88 -20.10 6.79
C LYS A 171 0.70 -19.33 6.24
N TYR A 172 0.56 -19.24 4.91
CA TYR A 172 -0.57 -18.55 4.27
C TYR A 172 -1.90 -19.22 4.58
N GLY A 173 -2.00 -20.55 4.40
CA GLY A 173 -3.22 -21.28 4.74
C GLY A 173 -3.61 -21.18 6.22
N ASN A 174 -2.63 -21.14 7.12
CA ASN A 174 -2.88 -20.91 8.53
C ASN A 174 -3.40 -19.48 8.80
N LYS A 175 -2.88 -18.46 8.12
CA LYS A 175 -3.39 -17.09 8.23
C LYS A 175 -4.84 -17.02 7.73
N VAL A 176 -5.15 -17.60 6.57
CA VAL A 176 -6.53 -17.69 6.04
C VAL A 176 -7.47 -18.37 7.04
N LYS A 177 -7.08 -19.51 7.63
CA LYS A 177 -7.90 -20.20 8.65
C LYS A 177 -8.17 -19.33 9.86
N ASN A 178 -7.17 -18.59 10.33
CA ASN A 178 -7.31 -17.70 11.48
C ASN A 178 -8.30 -16.56 11.17
N GLU A 179 -8.19 -15.94 10.01
CA GLU A 179 -9.10 -14.87 9.60
C GLU A 179 -10.55 -15.38 9.45
N ILE A 180 -10.74 -16.55 8.83
CA ILE A 180 -12.05 -17.16 8.71
C ILE A 180 -12.65 -17.45 10.09
N ASN A 181 -11.86 -17.95 11.03
CA ASN A 181 -12.33 -18.19 12.40
C ASN A 181 -12.73 -16.89 13.12
N LYS A 182 -12.05 -15.77 12.85
CA LYS A 182 -12.47 -14.45 13.37
C LYS A 182 -13.87 -14.08 12.86
N PHE A 183 -14.16 -14.31 11.56
CA PHE A 183 -15.51 -14.08 11.01
C PHE A 183 -16.57 -14.93 11.67
N HIS A 184 -16.31 -16.21 11.92
CA HIS A 184 -17.27 -17.08 12.61
C HIS A 184 -17.60 -16.59 14.03
N ASN A 185 -16.63 -16.00 14.72
CA ASN A 185 -16.81 -15.46 16.06
C ASN A 185 -17.61 -14.15 16.10
N LEU A 186 -17.78 -13.47 14.98
CA LEU A 186 -18.50 -12.19 14.85
C LEU A 186 -20.04 -12.37 14.68
N ASN A 187 -20.63 -13.44 15.18
CA ASN A 187 -22.10 -13.72 15.14
C ASN A 187 -22.69 -14.00 13.75
N TYR A 188 -21.87 -14.25 12.75
CA TYR A 188 -22.36 -14.86 11.52
C TYR A 188 -22.62 -16.34 11.83
N ASN A 189 -23.87 -16.80 11.85
CA ASN A 189 -24.23 -18.21 12.06
C ASN A 189 -23.68 -19.04 10.87
N THR A 190 -22.37 -19.07 10.75
CA THR A 190 -21.61 -19.63 9.63
C THR A 190 -20.66 -20.70 10.13
N SER A 191 -20.30 -21.64 9.28
CA SER A 191 -19.33 -22.69 9.57
C SER A 191 -18.46 -22.98 8.35
N SER A 192 -17.19 -23.36 8.59
CA SER A 192 -16.26 -23.76 7.54
C SER A 192 -15.67 -25.14 7.79
N GLN A 193 -15.60 -25.93 6.74
CA GLN A 193 -14.78 -27.13 6.69
C GLN A 193 -13.49 -26.82 5.93
N PHE A 194 -12.34 -27.05 6.57
CA PHE A 194 -11.04 -26.79 5.98
C PHE A 194 -10.47 -28.07 5.35
N ILE A 195 -10.01 -27.94 4.13
CA ILE A 195 -9.30 -28.97 3.37
C ILE A 195 -7.90 -28.43 3.09
N LEU A 196 -6.89 -29.11 3.62
CA LEU A 196 -5.47 -28.73 3.41
C LEU A 196 -4.90 -29.51 2.25
N TYR A 197 -4.16 -28.85 1.35
CA TYR A 197 -3.39 -29.53 0.34
C TYR A 197 -1.88 -29.27 0.54
N PRO A 198 -1.04 -30.29 0.32
CA PRO A 198 0.40 -30.12 0.49
C PRO A 198 0.97 -29.17 -0.56
N THR A 199 1.83 -28.23 -0.11
CA THR A 199 2.64 -27.40 -1.01
C THR A 199 4.03 -28.00 -1.08
N GLN A 200 4.58 -28.12 -2.28
CA GLN A 200 6.03 -28.28 -2.42
C GLN A 200 6.64 -26.94 -2.01
N ASP A 201 7.65 -26.99 -1.11
CA ASP A 201 8.29 -25.82 -0.52
C ASP A 201 8.64 -24.73 -1.55
N THR A 202 7.71 -23.80 -1.72
CA THR A 202 7.96 -22.50 -2.29
C THR A 202 7.35 -21.51 -1.30
N ASP A 203 8.15 -21.13 -0.31
CA ASP A 203 7.84 -20.06 0.64
C ASP A 203 7.82 -18.70 -0.10
N TYR A 204 6.80 -18.48 -0.92
CA TYR A 204 6.59 -17.22 -1.67
C TYR A 204 5.59 -16.27 -1.00
N TYR A 205 5.60 -16.24 0.35
CA TYR A 205 4.77 -15.26 1.07
C TYR A 205 5.49 -14.70 2.28
#